data_7521b9bbf2de66de9ca90f570ea6915c
#
_entry.id   7521b9bbf2de66de9ca90f570ea6915c
#
_cell.length_a   1.000
_cell.length_b   1.000
_cell.length_c   1.000
_cell.angle_alpha   90.00
_cell.angle_beta   90.00
_cell.angle_gamma   90.00
#
_symmetry.space_group_name_H-M   'P 1'
#
loop_
_entity.id
_entity.type
_entity.pdbx_description
1 polymer ?
#
loop_
_entity_poly.entity_id
_entity_poly.type
_entity_poly.pdbx_seq_one_letter_code
_entity_poly.pdbx_strand_id
1 'polypeptide(L)'
;MNELIIELSEITPREFFGQNNVNIELLKKYFPKLKLVARGNHIKAYGDEDLLEEFDKRITMLLEHFAKYNKLDENMIERVLTSDSREDYETSPQSGEILVHGVGGKLIKAQTANQRKLVDMARKNDMVFAIGPAGTGKTYTGVALAVKALKEKQVKRIILTRPAVEAGENLGFLPGDLKEKLDPYMQPLYDALRDMIPHEKLESFIEKGVIQIAPMAFMRGRTLDNAFVILDEAQNTTHAQMKMFLTRMGKHAKFLITGDPGQIDLPRRVISGLKEALLVLKDVDGVGMIYLDDKDVIRHRLVKKVIAAYKAIENRD
;
A
#
# COMPACT_ATOMS: atom_id res chain seq x y z
N MET A 1 -12.05 33.29 -26.90
CA MET A 1 -11.33 32.97 -25.66
C MET A 1 -12.40 32.99 -24.58
N ASN A 2 -12.77 31.85 -24.09
CA ASN A 2 -13.85 31.70 -23.10
C ASN A 2 -13.31 32.05 -21.72
N GLU A 3 -14.18 32.56 -20.83
CA GLU A 3 -13.86 32.92 -19.46
C GLU A 3 -14.66 32.02 -18.49
N LEU A 4 -14.01 31.46 -17.52
CA LEU A 4 -14.62 30.79 -16.37
C LEU A 4 -14.30 31.59 -15.12
N ILE A 5 -15.31 31.88 -14.29
CA ILE A 5 -15.16 32.58 -13.02
C ILE A 5 -15.62 31.66 -11.91
N ILE A 6 -14.72 31.34 -10.97
CA ILE A 6 -15.00 30.51 -9.81
C ILE A 6 -14.94 31.41 -8.58
N GLU A 7 -16.01 31.46 -7.80
CA GLU A 7 -16.08 32.21 -6.56
C GLU A 7 -15.79 31.29 -5.37
N LEU A 8 -14.91 31.74 -4.48
CA LEU A 8 -14.57 31.06 -3.22
C LEU A 8 -15.58 31.50 -2.16
N SER A 9 -16.82 30.97 -2.24
CA SER A 9 -17.86 31.24 -1.25
C SER A 9 -17.54 30.45 0.03
N GLU A 10 -17.58 31.12 1.19
CA GLU A 10 -17.33 30.52 2.50
C GLU A 10 -15.90 30.02 2.76
N ILE A 11 -14.97 30.28 1.85
CA ILE A 11 -13.56 29.85 1.96
C ILE A 11 -12.66 31.08 2.05
N THR A 12 -11.74 31.09 3.00
CA THR A 12 -10.72 32.13 3.10
C THR A 12 -9.74 32.03 1.93
N PRO A 13 -9.68 33.01 1.01
CA PRO A 13 -8.83 32.93 -0.18
C PRO A 13 -7.35 32.62 0.15
N ARG A 14 -6.83 33.20 1.24
CA ARG A 14 -5.46 33.01 1.69
C ARG A 14 -5.15 31.55 2.06
N GLU A 15 -6.12 30.85 2.63
CA GLU A 15 -5.95 29.44 3.01
C GLU A 15 -6.03 28.53 1.79
N PHE A 16 -6.94 28.80 0.85
CA PHE A 16 -7.06 28.05 -0.38
C PHE A 16 -5.87 28.28 -1.32
N PHE A 17 -5.42 29.52 -1.47
CA PHE A 17 -4.27 29.84 -2.33
C PHE A 17 -2.93 29.43 -1.73
N GLY A 18 -2.88 29.19 -0.42
CA GLY A 18 -1.66 28.85 0.31
C GLY A 18 -0.75 30.06 0.56
N GLN A 19 0.28 29.88 1.39
CA GLN A 19 1.27 30.93 1.63
C GLN A 19 1.95 31.31 0.31
N ASN A 20 2.03 32.62 0.03
CA ASN A 20 2.60 33.16 -1.20
C ASN A 20 1.93 32.62 -2.49
N ASN A 21 0.66 32.22 -2.43
CA ASN A 21 -0.10 31.69 -3.57
C ASN A 21 0.49 30.39 -4.17
N VAL A 22 1.20 29.61 -3.39
CA VAL A 22 1.89 28.39 -3.85
C VAL A 22 0.94 27.41 -4.56
N ASN A 23 -0.30 27.30 -4.08
CA ASN A 23 -1.31 26.43 -4.67
C ASN A 23 -1.76 26.91 -6.05
N ILE A 24 -1.86 28.23 -6.25
CA ILE A 24 -2.20 28.83 -7.57
C ILE A 24 -1.06 28.60 -8.57
N GLU A 25 0.18 28.75 -8.14
CA GLU A 25 1.33 28.49 -9.02
C GLU A 25 1.38 26.98 -9.43
N LEU A 26 0.99 26.11 -8.53
CA LEU A 26 0.87 24.69 -8.84
C LEU A 26 -0.23 24.43 -9.88
N LEU A 27 -1.41 25.05 -9.73
CA LEU A 27 -2.50 24.98 -10.72
C LEU A 27 -2.05 25.48 -12.11
N LYS A 28 -1.32 26.61 -12.17
CA LYS A 28 -0.76 27.12 -13.43
C LYS A 28 0.19 26.13 -14.10
N LYS A 29 0.97 25.39 -13.32
CA LYS A 29 1.91 24.39 -13.83
C LYS A 29 1.19 23.20 -14.46
N TYR A 30 0.03 22.82 -13.95
CA TYR A 30 -0.77 21.71 -14.50
C TYR A 30 -1.66 22.14 -15.67
N PHE A 31 -2.07 23.42 -15.72
CA PHE A 31 -2.84 23.99 -16.81
C PHE A 31 -2.06 25.09 -17.57
N PRO A 32 -0.93 24.77 -18.21
CA PRO A 32 -0.06 25.77 -18.83
C PRO A 32 -0.72 26.52 -20.02
N LYS A 33 -1.79 25.97 -20.57
CA LYS A 33 -2.55 26.57 -21.68
C LYS A 33 -3.68 27.48 -21.19
N LEU A 34 -3.99 27.51 -19.90
CA LEU A 34 -4.96 28.41 -19.30
C LEU A 34 -4.26 29.63 -18.70
N LYS A 35 -4.81 30.81 -18.94
CA LYS A 35 -4.40 32.02 -18.23
C LYS A 35 -5.20 32.10 -16.93
N LEU A 36 -4.58 31.81 -15.78
CA LEU A 36 -5.21 31.84 -14.47
C LEU A 36 -4.89 33.14 -13.74
N VAL A 37 -5.93 33.81 -13.24
CA VAL A 37 -5.84 35.05 -12.45
C VAL A 37 -6.62 34.85 -11.15
N ALA A 38 -5.93 34.85 -10.02
CA ALA A 38 -6.55 34.82 -8.69
C ALA A 38 -6.57 36.25 -8.12
N ARG A 39 -7.76 36.78 -7.81
CA ARG A 39 -7.92 38.12 -7.24
C ARG A 39 -9.11 38.16 -6.26
N GLY A 40 -8.83 38.56 -5.04
CA GLY A 40 -9.85 38.55 -3.96
C GLY A 40 -10.34 37.13 -3.71
N ASN A 41 -11.65 36.91 -3.76
CA ASN A 41 -12.30 35.62 -3.60
C ASN A 41 -12.64 34.94 -4.94
N HIS A 42 -12.02 35.34 -6.05
CA HIS A 42 -12.31 34.80 -7.37
C HIS A 42 -11.06 34.22 -8.02
N ILE A 43 -11.25 33.09 -8.73
CA ILE A 43 -10.31 32.55 -9.69
C ILE A 43 -10.92 32.70 -11.07
N LYS A 44 -10.24 33.43 -11.95
CA LYS A 44 -10.60 33.57 -13.35
C LYS A 44 -9.67 32.73 -14.20
N ALA A 45 -10.26 31.89 -15.06
CA ALA A 45 -9.54 31.08 -16.01
C ALA A 45 -9.96 31.49 -17.44
N TYR A 46 -8.99 31.63 -18.33
CA TYR A 46 -9.21 31.98 -19.74
C TYR A 46 -8.54 30.92 -20.62
N GLY A 47 -9.27 30.38 -21.58
CA GLY A 47 -8.75 29.35 -22.50
C GLY A 47 -9.79 28.75 -23.40
N ASP A 48 -9.48 27.54 -23.92
CA ASP A 48 -10.37 26.73 -24.71
C ASP A 48 -11.44 26.07 -23.83
N GLU A 49 -12.64 25.84 -24.37
CA GLU A 49 -13.81 25.38 -23.66
C GLU A 49 -13.57 24.04 -22.94
N ASP A 50 -13.02 23.06 -23.66
CA ASP A 50 -12.71 21.72 -23.11
C ASP A 50 -11.75 21.80 -21.91
N LEU A 51 -10.75 22.69 -21.98
CA LEU A 51 -9.78 22.90 -20.89
C LEU A 51 -10.40 23.62 -19.69
N LEU A 52 -11.35 24.55 -19.95
CA LEU A 52 -12.08 25.24 -18.89
C LEU A 52 -13.02 24.29 -18.15
N GLU A 53 -13.69 23.36 -18.88
CA GLU A 53 -14.53 22.34 -18.25
C GLU A 53 -13.70 21.38 -17.39
N GLU A 54 -12.53 20.95 -17.87
CA GLU A 54 -11.64 20.12 -17.08
C GLU A 54 -11.14 20.86 -15.83
N PHE A 55 -10.75 22.11 -15.99
CA PHE A 55 -10.32 22.95 -14.89
C PHE A 55 -11.42 23.15 -13.85
N ASP A 56 -12.66 23.41 -14.28
CA ASP A 56 -13.82 23.57 -13.39
C ASP A 56 -14.07 22.32 -12.56
N LYS A 57 -14.07 21.14 -13.20
CA LYS A 57 -14.20 19.84 -12.51
C LYS A 57 -13.12 19.67 -11.44
N ARG A 58 -11.86 19.97 -11.76
CA ARG A 58 -10.73 19.82 -10.82
C ARG A 58 -10.80 20.80 -9.66
N ILE A 59 -11.12 22.07 -9.93
CA ILE A 59 -11.26 23.08 -8.88
C ILE A 59 -12.44 22.77 -7.96
N THR A 60 -13.58 22.34 -8.50
CA THR A 60 -14.72 21.91 -7.70
C THR A 60 -14.34 20.81 -6.71
N MET A 61 -13.57 19.81 -7.15
CA MET A 61 -13.05 18.75 -6.28
C MET A 61 -12.13 19.30 -5.18
N LEU A 62 -11.27 20.27 -5.50
CA LEU A 62 -10.42 20.93 -4.49
C LEU A 62 -11.21 21.76 -3.49
N LEU A 63 -12.26 22.45 -3.93
CA LEU A 63 -13.16 23.21 -3.06
C LEU A 63 -13.95 22.29 -2.11
N GLU A 64 -14.53 21.21 -2.61
CA GLU A 64 -15.21 20.21 -1.79
C GLU A 64 -14.27 19.61 -0.75
N HIS A 65 -13.03 19.30 -1.16
CA HIS A 65 -12.01 18.82 -0.24
C HIS A 65 -11.68 19.83 0.85
N PHE A 66 -11.45 21.09 0.45
CA PHE A 66 -11.13 22.15 1.39
C PHE A 66 -12.28 22.41 2.37
N ALA A 67 -13.53 22.44 1.89
CA ALA A 67 -14.71 22.58 2.73
C ALA A 67 -14.83 21.47 3.79
N LYS A 68 -14.42 20.26 3.44
CA LYS A 68 -14.49 19.08 4.33
C LYS A 68 -13.35 19.00 5.34
N TYR A 69 -12.13 19.40 4.96
CA TYR A 69 -10.91 19.16 5.73
C TYR A 69 -10.17 20.44 6.15
N ASN A 70 -10.58 21.58 5.66
CA ASN A 70 -9.97 22.90 5.86
C ASN A 70 -8.45 22.94 5.62
N LYS A 71 -7.97 22.12 4.67
CA LYS A 71 -6.55 22.01 4.33
C LYS A 71 -6.35 21.58 2.89
N LEU A 72 -5.40 22.24 2.20
CA LEU A 72 -4.83 21.80 0.93
C LEU A 72 -3.30 21.74 1.08
N ASP A 73 -2.71 20.63 0.71
CA ASP A 73 -1.27 20.48 0.55
C ASP A 73 -0.91 20.17 -0.90
N GLU A 74 0.36 20.32 -1.25
CA GLU A 74 0.87 20.14 -2.61
C GLU A 74 0.55 18.72 -3.16
N ASN A 75 0.77 17.69 -2.35
CA ASN A 75 0.49 16.32 -2.75
C ASN A 75 -1.00 16.10 -3.05
N MET A 76 -1.88 16.78 -2.31
CA MET A 76 -3.31 16.70 -2.49
C MET A 76 -3.75 17.37 -3.79
N ILE A 77 -3.23 18.56 -4.07
CA ILE A 77 -3.51 19.30 -5.30
C ILE A 77 -3.00 18.49 -6.51
N GLU A 78 -1.75 18.02 -6.47
CA GLU A 78 -1.18 17.19 -7.54
C GLU A 78 -2.04 15.97 -7.85
N ARG A 79 -2.56 15.35 -6.81
CA ARG A 79 -3.37 14.16 -6.92
C ARG A 79 -4.74 14.43 -7.55
N VAL A 80 -5.45 15.49 -7.12
CA VAL A 80 -6.71 15.91 -7.75
C VAL A 80 -6.48 16.21 -9.22
N LEU A 81 -5.36 16.88 -9.54
CA LEU A 81 -5.02 17.27 -10.91
C LEU A 81 -4.59 16.10 -11.81
N THR A 82 -4.15 14.98 -11.24
CA THR A 82 -3.70 13.79 -11.98
C THR A 82 -4.67 12.61 -11.93
N SER A 83 -5.78 12.69 -11.20
CA SER A 83 -6.81 11.64 -11.12
C SER A 83 -7.63 11.58 -12.39
N ASP A 84 -7.90 10.37 -12.91
CA ASP A 84 -8.70 10.20 -14.13
C ASP A 84 -10.22 10.28 -13.89
N SER A 85 -10.68 10.11 -12.64
CA SER A 85 -12.10 10.14 -12.30
C SER A 85 -12.39 10.70 -10.90
N ARG A 86 -13.65 11.12 -10.67
CA ARG A 86 -14.16 11.56 -9.36
C ARG A 86 -14.12 10.41 -8.34
N GLU A 87 -14.33 9.17 -8.77
CA GLU A 87 -14.25 7.98 -7.92
C GLU A 87 -12.82 7.76 -7.39
N ASP A 88 -11.80 8.01 -8.21
CA ASP A 88 -10.39 7.93 -7.80
C ASP A 88 -10.04 8.98 -6.73
N TYR A 89 -10.72 10.13 -6.76
CA TYR A 89 -10.57 11.19 -5.78
C TYR A 89 -11.34 10.92 -4.47
N GLU A 90 -12.59 10.52 -4.52
CA GLU A 90 -13.44 10.21 -3.36
C GLU A 90 -12.89 9.03 -2.54
N THR A 91 -12.10 8.17 -3.19
CA THR A 91 -11.30 7.14 -2.52
C THR A 91 -10.01 7.67 -1.87
N SER A 92 -9.91 8.97 -1.59
CA SER A 92 -8.74 9.68 -1.06
C SER A 92 -8.20 9.14 0.28
N PRO A 93 -6.86 9.09 0.50
CA PRO A 93 -6.24 8.61 1.74
C PRO A 93 -6.58 9.39 3.00
N GLN A 94 -7.07 10.63 2.88
CA GLN A 94 -7.45 11.42 4.05
C GLN A 94 -8.76 10.97 4.69
N SER A 95 -9.65 10.29 3.93
CA SER A 95 -10.87 9.66 4.45
C SER A 95 -10.62 8.24 4.96
N GLY A 96 -9.44 7.66 4.73
CA GLY A 96 -9.09 6.31 5.15
C GLY A 96 -9.02 6.20 6.67
N GLU A 97 -9.61 5.13 7.21
CA GLU A 97 -9.45 4.75 8.61
C GLU A 97 -7.96 4.69 9.00
N ILE A 98 -7.61 5.28 10.14
CA ILE A 98 -6.29 5.13 10.72
C ILE A 98 -6.15 3.68 11.19
N LEU A 99 -5.24 2.94 10.58
CA LEU A 99 -4.94 1.56 10.96
C LEU A 99 -4.06 1.55 12.21
N VAL A 100 -3.03 2.39 12.23
CA VAL A 100 -2.07 2.46 13.34
C VAL A 100 -1.61 3.91 13.53
N HIS A 101 -1.52 4.33 14.80
CA HIS A 101 -0.69 5.47 15.19
C HIS A 101 0.74 4.95 15.33
N GLY A 102 1.60 5.31 14.38
CA GLY A 102 3.00 4.90 14.30
C GLY A 102 3.93 5.78 15.10
N VAL A 103 5.22 5.53 14.94
CA VAL A 103 6.30 6.26 15.60
C VAL A 103 6.36 7.71 15.11
N GLY A 104 6.70 8.65 16.01
CA GLY A 104 6.81 10.07 15.66
C GLY A 104 5.49 10.75 15.23
N GLY A 105 4.34 10.19 15.61
CA GLY A 105 3.03 10.74 15.23
C GLY A 105 2.58 10.38 13.81
N LYS A 106 3.29 9.50 13.12
CA LYS A 106 2.94 9.04 11.77
C LYS A 106 1.57 8.32 11.78
N LEU A 107 0.63 8.82 10.99
CA LEU A 107 -0.67 8.18 10.81
C LEU A 107 -0.60 7.17 9.67
N ILE A 108 -0.74 5.88 9.99
CA ILE A 108 -0.70 4.80 9.01
C ILE A 108 -2.12 4.46 8.59
N LYS A 109 -2.40 4.64 7.31
CA LYS A 109 -3.71 4.47 6.70
C LYS A 109 -3.61 3.65 5.42
N ALA A 110 -4.72 3.06 5.00
CA ALA A 110 -4.87 2.51 3.66
C ALA A 110 -4.97 3.67 2.64
N GLN A 111 -3.92 3.85 1.84
CA GLN A 111 -3.77 5.03 0.97
C GLN A 111 -4.55 4.91 -0.34
N THR A 112 -4.73 3.69 -0.87
CA THR A 112 -5.40 3.45 -2.15
C THR A 112 -6.74 2.74 -1.98
N ALA A 113 -7.57 2.74 -3.03
CA ALA A 113 -8.86 2.05 -3.02
C ALA A 113 -8.70 0.55 -2.75
N ASN A 114 -7.72 -0.11 -3.42
CA ASN A 114 -7.53 -1.54 -3.23
C ASN A 114 -6.89 -1.87 -1.86
N GLN A 115 -6.05 -0.98 -1.29
CA GLN A 115 -5.61 -1.15 0.10
C GLN A 115 -6.78 -1.06 1.09
N ARG A 116 -7.79 -0.20 0.86
CA ARG A 116 -9.02 -0.15 1.68
C ARG A 116 -9.84 -1.43 1.54
N LYS A 117 -10.00 -1.93 0.31
CA LYS A 117 -10.66 -3.23 0.08
C LYS A 117 -9.92 -4.38 0.78
N LEU A 118 -8.57 -4.33 0.82
CA LEU A 118 -7.77 -5.30 1.58
C LEU A 118 -8.10 -5.23 3.08
N VAL A 119 -8.21 -4.03 3.65
CA VAL A 119 -8.60 -3.85 5.07
C VAL A 119 -9.98 -4.45 5.34
N ASP A 120 -10.97 -4.15 4.50
CA ASP A 120 -12.32 -4.67 4.64
C ASP A 120 -12.39 -6.20 4.47
N MET A 121 -11.61 -6.73 3.54
CA MET A 121 -11.53 -8.16 3.30
C MET A 121 -10.88 -8.91 4.47
N ALA A 122 -9.82 -8.34 5.07
CA ALA A 122 -9.17 -8.91 6.25
C ALA A 122 -10.07 -8.93 7.50
N ARG A 123 -11.05 -8.04 7.58
CA ARG A 123 -12.07 -8.05 8.63
C ARG A 123 -13.06 -9.20 8.46
N LYS A 124 -13.49 -9.45 7.23
CA LYS A 124 -14.56 -10.39 6.90
C LYS A 124 -14.09 -11.82 6.77
N ASN A 125 -12.80 -12.05 6.45
CA ASN A 125 -12.25 -13.37 6.19
C ASN A 125 -11.16 -13.72 7.18
N ASP A 126 -10.97 -15.01 7.40
CA ASP A 126 -9.87 -15.52 8.25
C ASP A 126 -8.58 -15.70 7.48
N MET A 127 -8.67 -15.91 6.16
CA MET A 127 -7.53 -16.00 5.26
C MET A 127 -7.71 -15.05 4.08
N VAL A 128 -6.69 -14.22 3.80
CA VAL A 128 -6.74 -13.26 2.69
C VAL A 128 -5.47 -13.36 1.85
N PHE A 129 -5.65 -13.41 0.54
CA PHE A 129 -4.59 -13.29 -0.45
C PHE A 129 -4.59 -11.87 -1.02
N ALA A 130 -3.49 -11.13 -0.82
CA ALA A 130 -3.27 -9.80 -1.38
C ALA A 130 -2.22 -9.87 -2.48
N ILE A 131 -2.65 -9.80 -3.71
CA ILE A 131 -1.87 -10.08 -4.91
C ILE A 131 -1.66 -8.81 -5.72
N GLY A 132 -0.47 -8.61 -6.26
CA GLY A 132 -0.19 -7.47 -7.15
C GLY A 132 1.28 -7.09 -7.21
N PRO A 133 1.62 -6.08 -8.02
CA PRO A 133 3.00 -5.65 -8.24
C PRO A 133 3.71 -5.18 -6.99
N ALA A 134 5.05 -5.19 -7.03
CA ALA A 134 5.87 -4.62 -5.98
C ALA A 134 5.61 -3.11 -5.82
N GLY A 135 5.61 -2.62 -4.58
CA GLY A 135 5.39 -1.20 -4.26
C GLY A 135 3.93 -0.78 -4.13
N THR A 136 2.97 -1.70 -4.22
CA THR A 136 1.54 -1.43 -3.97
C THR A 136 1.17 -1.41 -2.48
N GLY A 137 2.13 -1.62 -1.59
CA GLY A 137 1.94 -1.55 -0.14
C GLY A 137 1.25 -2.77 0.49
N LYS A 138 1.18 -3.92 -0.19
CA LYS A 138 0.58 -5.17 0.33
C LYS A 138 1.10 -5.54 1.71
N THR A 139 2.40 -5.74 1.79
CA THR A 139 3.10 -6.14 3.02
C THR A 139 2.97 -5.09 4.11
N TYR A 140 3.18 -3.81 3.77
CA TYR A 140 3.08 -2.70 4.72
C TYR A 140 1.67 -2.56 5.31
N THR A 141 0.62 -2.61 4.47
CA THR A 141 -0.78 -2.60 4.91
C THR A 141 -1.09 -3.84 5.75
N GLY A 142 -0.56 -5.00 5.37
CA GLY A 142 -0.71 -6.24 6.13
C GLY A 142 -0.10 -6.15 7.52
N VAL A 143 1.12 -5.61 7.65
CA VAL A 143 1.77 -5.39 8.95
C VAL A 143 0.97 -4.40 9.79
N ALA A 144 0.41 -3.34 9.18
CA ALA A 144 -0.46 -2.40 9.89
C ALA A 144 -1.72 -3.07 10.45
N LEU A 145 -2.35 -3.95 9.66
CA LEU A 145 -3.50 -4.74 10.13
C LEU A 145 -3.13 -5.68 11.28
N ALA A 146 -1.97 -6.34 11.21
CA ALA A 146 -1.49 -7.23 12.27
C ALA A 146 -1.20 -6.45 13.57
N VAL A 147 -0.55 -5.29 13.46
CA VAL A 147 -0.27 -4.42 14.62
C VAL A 147 -1.56 -3.89 15.23
N LYS A 148 -2.54 -3.51 14.40
CA LYS A 148 -3.87 -3.10 14.85
C LYS A 148 -4.56 -4.23 15.63
N ALA A 149 -4.62 -5.43 15.04
CA ALA A 149 -5.24 -6.59 15.65
C ALA A 149 -4.58 -6.96 17.01
N LEU A 150 -3.25 -6.81 17.12
CA LEU A 150 -2.52 -7.01 18.38
C LEU A 150 -2.86 -5.93 19.42
N LYS A 151 -2.89 -4.64 19.02
CA LYS A 151 -3.25 -3.52 19.91
C LYS A 151 -4.69 -3.63 20.40
N GLU A 152 -5.61 -4.09 19.56
CA GLU A 152 -7.02 -4.30 19.89
C GLU A 152 -7.28 -5.65 20.59
N LYS A 153 -6.22 -6.43 20.89
CA LYS A 153 -6.29 -7.74 21.56
C LYS A 153 -7.13 -8.79 20.81
N GLN A 154 -7.33 -8.61 19.51
CA GLN A 154 -8.00 -9.60 18.64
C GLN A 154 -7.12 -10.85 18.48
N VAL A 155 -5.79 -10.65 18.50
CA VAL A 155 -4.79 -11.71 18.46
C VAL A 155 -3.78 -11.51 19.60
N LYS A 156 -3.08 -12.58 19.97
CA LYS A 156 -2.04 -12.56 21.01
C LYS A 156 -0.63 -12.45 20.44
N ARG A 157 -0.45 -12.76 19.16
CA ARG A 157 0.85 -12.82 18.49
C ARG A 157 0.77 -12.31 17.05
N ILE A 158 1.88 -11.80 16.56
CA ILE A 158 2.14 -11.53 15.16
C ILE A 158 3.24 -12.48 14.70
N ILE A 159 3.03 -13.15 13.58
CA ILE A 159 4.03 -14.03 12.97
C ILE A 159 4.24 -13.56 11.53
N LEU A 160 5.46 -13.12 11.23
CA LEU A 160 5.86 -12.68 9.90
C LEU A 160 6.82 -13.69 9.32
N THR A 161 6.56 -14.13 8.11
CA THR A 161 7.38 -15.16 7.47
C THR A 161 7.52 -14.92 5.97
N ARG A 162 8.64 -15.39 5.44
CA ARG A 162 8.94 -15.44 4.00
C ARG A 162 9.45 -16.82 3.61
N PRO A 163 9.22 -17.27 2.37
CA PRO A 163 9.96 -18.40 1.83
C PRO A 163 11.46 -18.04 1.77
N ALA A 164 12.31 -18.97 2.17
CA ALA A 164 13.74 -18.85 1.90
C ALA A 164 13.97 -19.25 0.44
N VAL A 165 14.22 -18.29 -0.43
CA VAL A 165 14.66 -18.52 -1.81
C VAL A 165 16.08 -18.01 -1.94
N GLU A 166 16.93 -18.79 -2.54
CA GLU A 166 18.23 -18.36 -3.00
C GLU A 166 18.03 -17.53 -4.28
N ALA A 167 17.78 -16.23 -4.13
CA ALA A 167 17.65 -15.31 -5.27
C ALA A 167 19.04 -15.06 -5.89
N GLY A 168 19.55 -16.04 -6.63
CA GLY A 168 20.82 -15.93 -7.38
C GLY A 168 22.11 -15.91 -6.53
N GLU A 169 22.01 -15.71 -5.23
CA GLU A 169 23.13 -15.77 -4.29
C GLU A 169 22.97 -17.03 -3.42
N ASN A 170 23.93 -17.95 -3.53
CA ASN A 170 23.95 -19.16 -2.70
C ASN A 170 24.11 -18.77 -1.23
N LEU A 171 23.06 -18.92 -0.42
CA LEU A 171 23.07 -18.74 1.05
C LEU A 171 24.23 -19.51 1.72
N GLY A 172 24.74 -20.54 1.06
CA GLY A 172 25.91 -21.31 1.51
C GLY A 172 27.21 -20.50 1.62
N PHE A 173 27.37 -19.42 0.87
CA PHE A 173 28.58 -18.57 0.88
C PHE A 173 28.55 -17.44 1.92
N LEU A 174 27.40 -17.15 2.53
CA LEU A 174 27.32 -16.12 3.58
C LEU A 174 27.87 -16.71 4.90
N PRO A 175 28.71 -15.96 5.64
CA PRO A 175 29.15 -16.36 6.98
C PRO A 175 27.99 -16.28 7.98
N GLY A 176 28.07 -17.09 9.07
CA GLY A 176 27.08 -17.08 10.15
C GLY A 176 26.13 -18.28 10.15
N ASP A 177 25.27 -18.31 11.15
CA ASP A 177 24.25 -19.34 11.27
C ASP A 177 23.07 -19.09 10.28
N LEU A 178 22.14 -20.04 10.16
CA LEU A 178 21.03 -19.94 9.21
C LEU A 178 20.15 -18.71 9.48
N LYS A 179 20.02 -18.30 10.71
CA LYS A 179 19.23 -17.13 11.11
C LYS A 179 19.91 -15.84 10.65
N GLU A 180 21.19 -15.69 10.92
CA GLU A 180 22.02 -14.54 10.48
C GLU A 180 22.01 -14.39 8.95
N LYS A 181 22.08 -15.49 8.22
CA LYS A 181 22.03 -15.51 6.74
C LYS A 181 20.68 -15.04 6.19
N LEU A 182 19.59 -15.29 6.90
CA LEU A 182 18.24 -14.98 6.45
C LEU A 182 17.74 -13.60 6.95
N ASP A 183 18.38 -13.01 7.97
CA ASP A 183 17.99 -11.71 8.53
C ASP A 183 17.92 -10.58 7.47
N PRO A 184 18.83 -10.45 6.49
CA PRO A 184 18.72 -9.44 5.44
C PRO A 184 17.42 -9.55 4.62
N TYR A 185 16.95 -10.76 4.35
CA TYR A 185 15.70 -10.98 3.60
C TYR A 185 14.46 -10.64 4.42
N MET A 186 14.57 -10.59 5.75
CA MET A 186 13.48 -10.21 6.64
C MET A 186 13.46 -8.71 6.94
N GLN A 187 14.48 -7.95 6.53
CA GLN A 187 14.63 -6.52 6.83
C GLN A 187 13.39 -5.69 6.48
N PRO A 188 12.72 -5.86 5.30
CA PRO A 188 11.51 -5.10 4.99
C PRO A 188 10.35 -5.31 5.98
N LEU A 189 10.28 -6.47 6.63
CA LEU A 189 9.28 -6.75 7.67
C LEU A 189 9.62 -6.03 8.98
N TYR A 190 10.92 -6.01 9.34
CA TYR A 190 11.39 -5.23 10.48
C TYR A 190 11.16 -3.73 10.28
N ASP A 191 11.44 -3.21 9.10
CA ASP A 191 11.27 -1.78 8.78
C ASP A 191 9.80 -1.35 8.88
N ALA A 192 8.88 -2.18 8.37
CA ALA A 192 7.45 -1.92 8.52
C ALA A 192 7.03 -1.90 10.01
N LEU A 193 7.54 -2.83 10.84
CA LEU A 193 7.23 -2.84 12.26
C LEU A 193 7.81 -1.63 12.99
N ARG A 194 9.04 -1.19 12.67
CA ARG A 194 9.71 -0.01 13.26
C ARG A 194 8.95 1.28 12.99
N ASP A 195 8.28 1.40 11.87
CA ASP A 195 7.39 2.52 11.56
C ASP A 195 6.16 2.57 12.50
N MET A 196 5.74 1.42 13.03
CA MET A 196 4.44 1.23 13.70
C MET A 196 4.54 1.03 15.21
N ILE A 197 5.70 0.57 15.69
CA ILE A 197 5.95 0.22 17.08
C ILE A 197 7.25 0.87 17.54
N PRO A 198 7.28 1.61 18.66
CA PRO A 198 8.51 2.16 19.21
C PRO A 198 9.56 1.08 19.45
N HIS A 199 10.83 1.42 19.23
CA HIS A 199 11.96 0.48 19.23
C HIS A 199 12.01 -0.42 20.45
N GLU A 200 12.05 0.16 21.66
CA GLU A 200 12.10 -0.59 22.93
C GLU A 200 10.93 -1.57 23.08
N LYS A 201 9.73 -1.15 22.65
CA LYS A 201 8.54 -2.00 22.70
C LYS A 201 8.59 -3.14 21.68
N LEU A 202 9.13 -2.87 20.50
CA LEU A 202 9.31 -3.88 19.45
C LEU A 202 10.29 -4.96 19.92
N GLU A 203 11.43 -4.57 20.48
CA GLU A 203 12.42 -5.50 21.03
C GLU A 203 11.81 -6.36 22.14
N SER A 204 11.13 -5.75 23.12
CA SER A 204 10.43 -6.49 24.17
C SER A 204 9.37 -7.47 23.60
N PHE A 205 8.68 -7.13 22.53
CA PHE A 205 7.71 -8.02 21.91
C PHE A 205 8.38 -9.20 21.18
N ILE A 206 9.55 -8.97 20.58
CA ILE A 206 10.33 -10.03 19.94
C ILE A 206 10.90 -10.98 20.97
N GLU A 207 11.53 -10.46 22.04
CA GLU A 207 12.08 -11.25 23.14
C GLU A 207 11.01 -12.13 23.82
N LYS A 208 9.82 -11.59 24.05
CA LYS A 208 8.69 -12.31 24.65
C LYS A 208 7.95 -13.23 23.66
N GLY A 209 8.37 -13.28 22.40
CA GLY A 209 7.71 -14.08 21.37
C GLY A 209 6.30 -13.62 20.99
N VAL A 210 5.93 -12.39 21.35
CA VAL A 210 4.66 -11.75 20.92
C VAL A 210 4.74 -11.41 19.44
N ILE A 211 5.90 -10.97 18.96
CA ILE A 211 6.21 -10.80 17.54
C ILE A 211 7.31 -11.78 17.17
N GLN A 212 7.06 -12.58 16.15
CA GLN A 212 8.01 -13.55 15.62
C GLN A 212 8.25 -13.25 14.13
N ILE A 213 9.51 -13.15 13.74
CA ILE A 213 9.94 -13.02 12.36
C ILE A 213 10.86 -14.21 12.08
N ALA A 214 10.44 -15.08 11.19
CA ALA A 214 11.16 -16.32 10.92
C ALA A 214 10.90 -16.84 9.52
N PRO A 215 11.87 -17.56 8.90
CA PRO A 215 11.66 -18.25 7.63
C PRO A 215 10.50 -19.23 7.70
N MET A 216 9.81 -19.40 6.58
CA MET A 216 8.63 -20.27 6.50
C MET A 216 8.89 -21.72 6.91
N ALA A 217 10.10 -22.22 6.73
CA ALA A 217 10.49 -23.57 7.16
C ALA A 217 10.27 -23.82 8.65
N PHE A 218 10.39 -22.77 9.50
CA PHE A 218 10.17 -22.82 10.94
C PHE A 218 8.69 -22.92 11.33
N MET A 219 7.77 -22.84 10.37
CA MET A 219 6.33 -23.00 10.62
C MET A 219 5.92 -24.47 10.59
N ARG A 220 6.78 -25.37 10.10
CA ARG A 220 6.49 -26.80 9.98
C ARG A 220 6.24 -27.43 11.36
N GLY A 221 5.18 -28.23 11.49
CA GLY A 221 4.82 -28.91 12.72
C GLY A 221 4.18 -28.03 13.80
N ARG A 222 3.99 -26.74 13.53
CA ARG A 222 3.35 -25.79 14.48
C ARG A 222 1.85 -25.69 14.19
N THR A 223 1.07 -25.30 15.20
CA THR A 223 -0.29 -24.76 15.06
C THR A 223 -0.27 -23.32 15.50
N LEU A 224 -0.73 -22.42 14.65
CA LEU A 224 -0.61 -20.96 14.84
C LEU A 224 -1.93 -20.42 15.38
N ASP A 225 -2.19 -20.64 16.66
CA ASP A 225 -3.40 -20.18 17.35
C ASP A 225 -3.29 -18.72 17.81
N ASN A 226 -4.42 -17.99 17.82
CA ASN A 226 -4.54 -16.62 18.34
C ASN A 226 -3.47 -15.69 17.76
N ALA A 227 -3.19 -15.84 16.46
CA ALA A 227 -2.10 -15.15 15.78
C ALA A 227 -2.58 -14.45 14.51
N PHE A 228 -2.02 -13.27 14.22
CA PHE A 228 -2.05 -12.69 12.89
C PHE A 228 -0.77 -13.12 12.18
N VAL A 229 -0.92 -13.89 11.12
CA VAL A 229 0.19 -14.53 10.40
C VAL A 229 0.29 -13.92 9.00
N ILE A 230 1.47 -13.45 8.63
CA ILE A 230 1.74 -12.91 7.30
C ILE A 230 2.78 -13.79 6.61
N LEU A 231 2.42 -14.35 5.46
CA LEU A 231 3.37 -14.93 4.51
C LEU A 231 3.62 -13.92 3.40
N ASP A 232 4.79 -13.33 3.40
CA ASP A 232 5.22 -12.37 2.37
C ASP A 232 6.07 -13.05 1.28
N GLU A 233 6.07 -12.50 0.06
CA GLU A 233 6.73 -13.06 -1.13
C GLU A 233 6.28 -14.51 -1.45
N ALA A 234 4.98 -14.76 -1.27
CA ALA A 234 4.40 -16.10 -1.36
C ALA A 234 4.49 -16.74 -2.76
N GLN A 235 4.73 -15.95 -3.83
CA GLN A 235 4.98 -16.48 -5.17
C GLN A 235 6.21 -17.39 -5.22
N ASN A 236 7.12 -17.24 -4.26
CA ASN A 236 8.34 -18.01 -4.14
C ASN A 236 8.19 -19.28 -3.28
N THR A 237 6.96 -19.73 -3.05
CA THR A 237 6.68 -21.02 -2.43
C THR A 237 6.45 -22.12 -3.46
N THR A 238 6.88 -23.31 -3.16
CA THR A 238 6.43 -24.51 -3.88
C THR A 238 5.04 -24.95 -3.43
N HIS A 239 4.37 -25.82 -4.19
CA HIS A 239 3.11 -26.45 -3.80
C HIS A 239 3.14 -27.02 -2.37
N ALA A 240 4.14 -27.86 -2.08
CA ALA A 240 4.26 -28.51 -0.77
C ALA A 240 4.45 -27.50 0.38
N GLN A 241 5.21 -26.45 0.14
CA GLN A 241 5.45 -25.37 1.09
C GLN A 241 4.17 -24.57 1.35
N MET A 242 3.46 -24.14 0.31
CA MET A 242 2.21 -23.41 0.44
C MET A 242 1.17 -24.23 1.20
N LYS A 243 0.94 -25.48 0.80
CA LYS A 243 0.01 -26.38 1.49
C LYS A 243 0.40 -26.60 2.95
N MET A 244 1.69 -26.83 3.22
CA MET A 244 2.21 -26.95 4.59
C MET A 244 1.87 -25.72 5.40
N PHE A 245 2.11 -24.51 4.88
CA PHE A 245 1.88 -23.26 5.60
C PHE A 245 0.39 -23.00 5.86
N LEU A 246 -0.45 -23.08 4.86
CA LEU A 246 -1.88 -22.81 4.99
C LEU A 246 -2.56 -23.73 6.01
N THR A 247 -2.09 -24.97 6.10
CA THR A 247 -2.59 -25.96 7.09
C THR A 247 -2.05 -25.73 8.52
N ARG A 248 -1.26 -24.69 8.77
CA ARG A 248 -0.82 -24.29 10.12
C ARG A 248 -1.84 -23.41 10.84
N MET A 249 -2.87 -22.95 10.14
CA MET A 249 -3.89 -22.10 10.70
C MET A 249 -4.56 -22.78 11.91
N GLY A 250 -4.49 -22.10 13.05
CA GLY A 250 -5.09 -22.57 14.29
C GLY A 250 -6.32 -21.75 14.69
N LYS A 251 -6.82 -21.99 15.90
CA LYS A 251 -8.00 -21.29 16.41
C LYS A 251 -7.75 -19.78 16.55
N HIS A 252 -8.73 -18.97 16.13
CA HIS A 252 -8.67 -17.50 16.22
C HIS A 252 -7.43 -16.90 15.51
N ALA A 253 -6.94 -17.54 14.47
CA ALA A 253 -5.87 -17.02 13.64
C ALA A 253 -6.44 -16.24 12.45
N LYS A 254 -5.67 -15.23 12.02
CA LYS A 254 -5.87 -14.49 10.77
C LYS A 254 -4.64 -14.68 9.91
N PHE A 255 -4.83 -15.10 8.67
CA PHE A 255 -3.73 -15.32 7.71
C PHE A 255 -3.82 -14.29 6.59
N LEU A 256 -2.72 -13.61 6.31
CA LEU A 256 -2.56 -12.76 5.15
C LEU A 256 -1.40 -13.28 4.30
N ILE A 257 -1.68 -13.59 3.06
CA ILE A 257 -0.71 -14.08 2.09
C ILE A 257 -0.49 -12.99 1.05
N THR A 258 0.72 -12.43 0.99
CA THR A 258 1.08 -11.39 0.02
C THR A 258 2.03 -11.96 -1.04
N GLY A 259 1.87 -11.51 -2.29
CA GLY A 259 2.74 -11.96 -3.36
C GLY A 259 2.54 -11.23 -4.68
N ASP A 260 3.52 -11.39 -5.55
CA ASP A 260 3.53 -10.90 -6.94
C ASP A 260 3.76 -12.06 -7.91
N PRO A 261 2.71 -12.58 -8.58
CA PRO A 261 2.86 -13.69 -9.53
C PRO A 261 3.76 -13.36 -10.74
N GLY A 262 4.11 -12.09 -10.94
CA GLY A 262 5.04 -11.64 -11.98
C GLY A 262 6.52 -11.73 -11.58
N GLN A 263 6.82 -11.87 -10.27
CA GLN A 263 8.19 -11.88 -9.74
C GLN A 263 8.51 -13.21 -9.08
N ILE A 264 8.54 -14.29 -9.87
CA ILE A 264 8.83 -15.64 -9.38
C ILE A 264 10.30 -15.93 -9.54
N ASP A 265 11.01 -16.15 -8.41
CA ASP A 265 12.44 -16.49 -8.36
C ASP A 265 12.68 -18.02 -8.23
N LEU A 266 11.62 -18.81 -8.32
CA LEU A 266 11.74 -20.26 -8.31
C LEU A 266 12.42 -20.79 -9.58
N PRO A 267 13.13 -21.93 -9.51
CA PRO A 267 13.68 -22.59 -10.70
C PRO A 267 12.62 -22.81 -11.77
N ARG A 268 12.97 -22.63 -13.05
CA ARG A 268 12.05 -22.63 -14.23
C ARG A 268 11.06 -23.81 -14.31
N ARG A 269 11.37 -24.94 -13.68
CA ARG A 269 10.52 -26.14 -13.68
C ARG A 269 9.61 -26.27 -12.46
N VAL A 270 9.71 -25.34 -11.52
CA VAL A 270 8.93 -25.38 -10.26
C VAL A 270 7.74 -24.46 -10.39
N ILE A 271 6.55 -25.02 -10.22
CA ILE A 271 5.30 -24.26 -10.23
C ILE A 271 5.16 -23.53 -8.90
N SER A 272 4.83 -22.24 -8.95
CA SER A 272 4.55 -21.45 -7.76
C SER A 272 3.31 -21.96 -7.03
N GLY A 273 3.48 -22.29 -5.75
CA GLY A 273 2.39 -22.70 -4.87
C GLY A 273 1.33 -21.60 -4.67
N LEU A 274 1.72 -20.33 -4.81
CA LEU A 274 0.76 -19.21 -4.79
C LEU A 274 -0.22 -19.31 -5.96
N LYS A 275 0.28 -19.52 -7.19
CA LYS A 275 -0.59 -19.61 -8.37
C LYS A 275 -1.62 -20.72 -8.23
N GLU A 276 -1.18 -21.86 -7.72
CA GLU A 276 -2.07 -23.00 -7.47
C GLU A 276 -3.08 -22.70 -6.35
N ALA A 277 -2.63 -22.13 -5.22
CA ALA A 277 -3.52 -21.77 -4.11
C ALA A 277 -4.64 -20.82 -4.54
N LEU A 278 -4.35 -19.83 -5.40
CA LEU A 278 -5.34 -18.91 -5.95
C LEU A 278 -6.41 -19.61 -6.79
N LEU A 279 -6.06 -20.71 -7.49
CA LEU A 279 -7.02 -21.48 -8.27
C LEU A 279 -7.88 -22.40 -7.37
N VAL A 280 -7.23 -23.10 -6.45
CA VAL A 280 -7.88 -24.12 -5.61
C VAL A 280 -8.78 -23.51 -4.52
N LEU A 281 -8.39 -22.35 -3.98
CA LEU A 281 -9.09 -21.73 -2.85
C LEU A 281 -10.07 -20.62 -3.25
N LYS A 282 -10.28 -20.40 -4.53
CA LYS A 282 -11.09 -19.28 -5.05
C LYS A 282 -12.51 -19.24 -4.47
N ASP A 283 -13.13 -20.41 -4.31
CA ASP A 283 -14.54 -20.55 -3.89
C ASP A 283 -14.66 -21.16 -2.47
N VAL A 284 -13.58 -21.11 -1.68
CA VAL A 284 -13.60 -21.58 -0.29
C VAL A 284 -14.10 -20.49 0.63
N ASP A 285 -15.17 -20.76 1.38
CA ASP A 285 -15.70 -19.83 2.36
C ASP A 285 -14.67 -19.46 3.43
N GLY A 286 -14.63 -18.18 3.83
CA GLY A 286 -13.64 -17.63 4.75
C GLY A 286 -12.30 -17.27 4.10
N VAL A 287 -12.12 -17.50 2.78
CA VAL A 287 -10.97 -17.08 2.00
C VAL A 287 -11.31 -15.89 1.13
N GLY A 288 -10.59 -14.79 1.30
CA GLY A 288 -10.70 -13.58 0.47
C GLY A 288 -9.52 -13.43 -0.48
N MET A 289 -9.77 -12.91 -1.67
CA MET A 289 -8.71 -12.58 -2.65
C MET A 289 -8.87 -11.16 -3.14
N ILE A 290 -7.81 -10.37 -3.05
CA ILE A 290 -7.76 -8.99 -3.53
C ILE A 290 -6.56 -8.80 -4.45
N TYR A 291 -6.80 -8.12 -5.57
CA TYR A 291 -5.79 -7.80 -6.55
C TYR A 291 -5.51 -6.29 -6.50
N LEU A 292 -4.27 -5.94 -6.25
CA LEU A 292 -3.74 -4.59 -6.34
C LEU A 292 -3.08 -4.43 -7.70
N ASP A 293 -3.10 -3.23 -8.25
CA ASP A 293 -2.61 -2.94 -9.60
C ASP A 293 -1.60 -1.78 -9.64
N ASP A 294 -1.20 -1.36 -10.84
CA ASP A 294 -0.23 -0.28 -11.04
C ASP A 294 -0.70 1.07 -10.45
N LYS A 295 -2.02 1.27 -10.28
CA LYS A 295 -2.59 2.48 -9.65
C LYS A 295 -2.30 2.55 -8.15
N ASP A 296 -2.11 1.39 -7.52
CA ASP A 296 -1.77 1.27 -6.09
C ASP A 296 -0.27 1.50 -5.82
N VAL A 297 0.56 1.61 -6.86
CA VAL A 297 2.02 1.77 -6.69
C VAL A 297 2.35 3.14 -6.11
N ILE A 298 2.74 3.15 -4.83
CA ILE A 298 3.18 4.33 -4.09
C ILE A 298 4.70 4.40 -4.18
N ARG A 299 5.20 5.04 -5.23
CA ARG A 299 6.65 5.20 -5.47
C ARG A 299 6.96 6.61 -5.93
N HIS A 300 8.21 7.02 -5.69
CA HIS A 300 8.73 8.29 -6.20
C HIS A 300 8.50 8.39 -7.72
N ARG A 301 8.09 9.59 -8.20
CA ARG A 301 7.74 9.83 -9.61
C ARG A 301 8.85 9.39 -10.59
N LEU A 302 10.11 9.57 -10.22
CA LEU A 302 11.25 9.13 -11.03
C LEU A 302 11.29 7.60 -11.17
N VAL A 303 10.99 6.86 -10.11
CA VAL A 303 10.98 5.38 -10.13
C VAL A 303 9.91 4.86 -11.08
N LYS A 304 8.73 5.49 -11.12
CA LYS A 304 7.67 5.13 -12.10
C LYS A 304 8.18 5.32 -13.54
N LYS A 305 8.90 6.42 -13.82
CA LYS A 305 9.49 6.67 -15.16
C LYS A 305 10.58 5.66 -15.51
N VAL A 306 11.42 5.29 -14.56
CA VAL A 306 12.47 4.27 -14.76
C VAL A 306 11.83 2.91 -15.11
N ILE A 307 10.83 2.47 -14.35
CA ILE A 307 10.11 1.20 -14.63
C ILE A 307 9.47 1.23 -16.02
N ALA A 308 8.81 2.32 -16.37
CA ALA A 308 8.19 2.46 -17.71
C ALA A 308 9.23 2.39 -18.84
N ALA A 309 10.41 2.98 -18.64
CA ALA A 309 11.50 2.93 -19.63
C ALA A 309 12.04 1.50 -19.82
N TYR A 310 12.23 0.73 -18.74
CA TYR A 310 12.66 -0.68 -18.83
C TYR A 310 11.59 -1.57 -19.48
N LYS A 311 10.33 -1.44 -19.09
CA LYS A 311 9.21 -2.17 -19.73
C LYS A 311 9.12 -1.91 -21.24
N ALA A 312 9.45 -0.70 -21.70
CA ALA A 312 9.44 -0.38 -23.13
C ALA A 312 10.53 -1.10 -23.93
N ILE A 313 11.61 -1.53 -23.30
CA ILE A 313 12.68 -2.34 -23.92
C ILE A 313 12.26 -3.82 -23.93
N GLU A 314 11.78 -4.35 -22.79
CA GLU A 314 11.34 -5.74 -22.65
C GLU A 314 10.21 -6.13 -23.63
N ASN A 315 9.36 -5.19 -24.03
CA ASN A 315 8.30 -5.43 -25.00
C ASN A 315 8.76 -5.32 -26.48
N ARG A 316 10.07 -5.09 -26.72
CA ARG A 316 10.65 -5.01 -28.08
C ARG A 316 11.39 -6.29 -28.49
N ASP A 317 11.67 -7.16 -27.53
CA ASP A 317 12.24 -8.49 -27.70
C ASP A 317 11.12 -9.56 -27.67
#